data_91404b47b06b7e6df8134b1c6ebae5d2
#
_entry.id   91404b47b06b7e6df8134b1c6ebae5d2
#
_cell.length_a   1.000
_cell.length_b   1.000
_cell.length_c   1.000
_cell.angle_alpha   90.00
_cell.angle_beta   90.00
_cell.angle_gamma   90.00
#
_symmetry.space_group_name_H-M   'P 1'
#
loop_
_entity.id
_entity.type
_entity.pdbx_description
1 polymer ?
#
loop_
_entity_poly.entity_id
_entity_poly.type
_entity_poly.pdbx_seq_one_letter_code
_entity_poly.pdbx_strand_id
1 'polypeptide(L)'
;GVVEQVGDEVTHFKPGDEVYGDLSGDGFGAFATYAIANEARLAKKPSNLTYEETAALPMAAVTALQGLRDKGEIQKGQKVLINGASGGVGGFAIQIAKAFEAEVTAVCSTPKVEQAKAQGADFVIDYKQEDFTKNDKQYDLIFDVVGNHSIRAIDKVLSKGGRYVSSAFSMGAMFLGPWKAATGGKKLINLLASPNQATIPSSTAR
;
A
#
# COMPACT_ATOMS: atom_id res chain seq x y z
N GLY A 1 -18.39 -10.94 3.39
CA GLY A 1 -19.76 -11.38 3.69
C GLY A 1 -20.38 -12.16 2.54
N VAL A 2 -21.68 -12.44 2.66
CA VAL A 2 -22.45 -13.14 1.62
C VAL A 2 -23.50 -12.18 1.09
N VAL A 3 -23.71 -12.17 -0.21
CA VAL A 3 -24.77 -11.36 -0.84
C VAL A 3 -26.12 -11.97 -0.46
N GLU A 4 -26.96 -11.19 0.22
CA GLU A 4 -28.31 -11.60 0.62
C GLU A 4 -29.34 -11.22 -0.46
N GLN A 5 -29.27 -9.97 -0.94
CA GLN A 5 -30.14 -9.44 -1.97
C GLN A 5 -29.34 -8.53 -2.90
N VAL A 6 -29.84 -8.34 -4.10
CA VAL A 6 -29.29 -7.43 -5.11
C VAL A 6 -30.40 -6.51 -5.64
N GLY A 7 -30.01 -5.28 -6.02
CA GLY A 7 -30.90 -4.38 -6.74
C GLY A 7 -31.06 -4.79 -8.22
N ASP A 8 -32.07 -4.23 -8.88
CA ASP A 8 -32.44 -4.61 -10.27
C ASP A 8 -31.33 -4.31 -11.31
N GLU A 9 -30.42 -3.37 -11.01
CA GLU A 9 -29.33 -2.97 -11.91
C GLU A 9 -28.03 -3.74 -11.68
N VAL A 10 -27.94 -4.59 -10.63
CA VAL A 10 -26.74 -5.35 -10.31
C VAL A 10 -26.54 -6.49 -11.29
N THR A 11 -25.36 -6.56 -11.89
CA THR A 11 -25.04 -7.54 -12.93
C THR A 11 -23.90 -8.50 -12.59
N HIS A 12 -23.03 -8.13 -11.64
CA HIS A 12 -21.81 -8.88 -11.33
C HIS A 12 -21.99 -9.88 -10.18
N PHE A 13 -23.02 -9.71 -9.36
CA PHE A 13 -23.27 -10.54 -8.18
C PHE A 13 -24.71 -11.04 -8.11
N LYS A 14 -24.90 -12.12 -7.38
CA LYS A 14 -26.21 -12.71 -7.08
C LYS A 14 -26.26 -13.17 -5.63
N PRO A 15 -27.47 -13.37 -5.06
CA PRO A 15 -27.61 -13.98 -3.73
C PRO A 15 -26.82 -15.27 -3.60
N GLY A 16 -26.11 -15.40 -2.47
CA GLY A 16 -25.21 -16.53 -2.17
C GLY A 16 -23.76 -16.32 -2.59
N ASP A 17 -23.42 -15.30 -3.38
CA ASP A 17 -22.03 -15.00 -3.71
C ASP A 17 -21.25 -14.53 -2.46
N GLU A 18 -20.07 -15.11 -2.23
CA GLU A 18 -19.14 -14.64 -1.20
C GLU A 18 -18.35 -13.45 -1.72
N VAL A 19 -18.40 -12.33 -1.00
CA VAL A 19 -17.83 -11.06 -1.44
C VAL A 19 -17.03 -10.37 -0.33
N TYR A 20 -16.16 -9.47 -0.75
CA TYR A 20 -15.44 -8.55 0.13
C TYR A 20 -15.22 -7.21 -0.55
N GLY A 21 -14.97 -6.17 0.23
CA GLY A 21 -14.76 -4.82 -0.29
C GLY A 21 -14.55 -3.80 0.80
N ASP A 22 -14.32 -2.56 0.38
CA ASP A 22 -14.19 -1.41 1.26
C ASP A 22 -15.42 -0.50 1.10
N LEU A 23 -16.20 -0.36 2.17
CA LEU A 23 -17.43 0.43 2.19
C LEU A 23 -17.20 1.90 2.61
N SER A 24 -15.96 2.35 2.75
CA SER A 24 -15.66 3.73 3.17
C SER A 24 -16.23 4.78 2.21
N GLY A 25 -16.34 4.47 0.94
CA GLY A 25 -16.94 5.34 -0.07
C GLY A 25 -18.46 5.23 -0.20
N ASP A 26 -19.09 4.28 0.49
CA ASP A 26 -20.54 4.08 0.52
C ASP A 26 -21.16 4.49 1.87
N GLY A 27 -20.43 5.29 2.66
CA GLY A 27 -20.92 5.78 3.95
C GLY A 27 -20.58 4.88 5.14
N PHE A 28 -19.64 3.95 4.98
CA PHE A 28 -19.22 2.96 5.97
C PHE A 28 -20.32 1.92 6.28
N GLY A 29 -20.48 1.50 7.54
CA GLY A 29 -21.58 0.62 7.96
C GLY A 29 -21.22 -0.87 8.04
N ALA A 30 -19.92 -1.23 7.90
CA ALA A 30 -19.49 -2.64 7.95
C ALA A 30 -19.53 -3.31 9.33
N PHE A 31 -19.68 -2.53 10.43
CA PHE A 31 -19.91 -3.06 11.78
C PHE A 31 -21.41 -3.34 12.01
N ALA A 32 -22.00 -4.22 11.19
CA ALA A 32 -23.41 -4.53 11.20
C ALA A 32 -23.64 -5.97 10.71
N THR A 33 -24.82 -6.53 10.99
CA THR A 33 -25.24 -7.83 10.45
C THR A 33 -25.43 -7.78 8.94
N TYR A 34 -25.94 -6.65 8.42
CA TYR A 34 -26.11 -6.37 7.00
C TYR A 34 -25.54 -5.00 6.66
N ALA A 35 -25.00 -4.87 5.45
CA ALA A 35 -24.53 -3.61 4.89
C ALA A 35 -24.98 -3.48 3.45
N ILE A 36 -25.17 -2.24 2.99
CA ILE A 36 -25.44 -1.93 1.59
C ILE A 36 -24.12 -1.49 0.95
N ALA A 37 -23.83 -2.00 -0.22
CA ALA A 37 -22.61 -1.67 -0.97
C ALA A 37 -22.91 -1.50 -2.45
N ASN A 38 -22.20 -0.57 -3.09
CA ASN A 38 -22.18 -0.50 -4.55
C ASN A 38 -21.37 -1.69 -5.11
N GLU A 39 -21.90 -2.38 -6.15
CA GLU A 39 -21.22 -3.52 -6.75
C GLU A 39 -19.80 -3.20 -7.24
N ALA A 40 -19.52 -1.98 -7.67
CA ALA A 40 -18.20 -1.55 -8.14
C ALA A 40 -17.10 -1.55 -7.03
N ARG A 41 -17.50 -1.64 -5.76
CA ARG A 41 -16.60 -1.69 -4.60
C ARG A 41 -16.38 -3.09 -4.05
N LEU A 42 -17.06 -4.07 -4.63
CA LEU A 42 -17.01 -5.46 -4.19
C LEU A 42 -16.22 -6.32 -5.18
N ALA A 43 -15.60 -7.35 -4.65
CA ALA A 43 -15.01 -8.43 -5.42
C ALA A 43 -15.43 -9.78 -4.83
N LYS A 44 -15.37 -10.85 -5.64
CA LYS A 44 -15.58 -12.20 -5.15
C LYS A 44 -14.46 -12.62 -4.23
N LYS A 45 -14.82 -13.15 -3.06
CA LYS A 45 -13.85 -13.66 -2.08
C LYS A 45 -13.01 -14.78 -2.70
N PRO A 46 -11.67 -14.74 -2.58
CA PRO A 46 -10.83 -15.86 -2.96
C PRO A 46 -11.22 -17.13 -2.16
N SER A 47 -11.32 -18.25 -2.85
CA SER A 47 -11.75 -19.51 -2.23
C SER A 47 -10.71 -20.09 -1.24
N ASN A 48 -9.47 -19.71 -1.37
CA ASN A 48 -8.34 -20.14 -0.54
C ASN A 48 -8.10 -19.26 0.70
N LEU A 49 -8.93 -18.23 0.94
CA LEU A 49 -8.83 -17.34 2.10
C LEU A 49 -10.11 -17.42 2.95
N THR A 50 -9.95 -17.25 4.24
CA THR A 50 -11.08 -17.07 5.18
C THR A 50 -11.71 -15.68 5.02
N TYR A 51 -12.86 -15.41 5.64
CA TYR A 51 -13.46 -14.08 5.65
C TYR A 51 -12.60 -13.07 6.39
N GLU A 52 -11.96 -13.49 7.49
CA GLU A 52 -11.08 -12.66 8.31
C GLU A 52 -9.82 -12.24 7.53
N GLU A 53 -9.16 -13.19 6.87
CA GLU A 53 -8.00 -12.92 6.02
C GLU A 53 -8.37 -11.98 4.87
N THR A 54 -9.50 -12.26 4.23
CA THR A 54 -9.98 -11.46 3.10
C THR A 54 -10.38 -10.04 3.52
N ALA A 55 -10.96 -9.87 4.71
CA ALA A 55 -11.35 -8.55 5.23
C ALA A 55 -10.16 -7.62 5.48
N ALA A 56 -8.95 -8.16 5.64
CA ALA A 56 -7.73 -7.37 5.81
C ALA A 56 -7.20 -6.75 4.49
N LEU A 57 -7.67 -7.22 3.32
CA LEU A 57 -7.12 -6.85 2.01
C LEU A 57 -7.58 -5.48 1.49
N PRO A 58 -8.89 -5.12 1.52
CA PRO A 58 -9.41 -4.03 0.69
C PRO A 58 -8.74 -2.68 0.93
N MET A 59 -8.51 -2.32 2.17
CA MET A 59 -7.85 -1.05 2.51
C MET A 59 -6.32 -1.18 2.42
N ALA A 60 -5.74 -2.15 3.12
CA ALA A 60 -4.31 -2.21 3.34
C ALA A 60 -3.53 -2.67 2.10
N ALA A 61 -3.96 -3.77 1.47
CA ALA A 61 -3.29 -4.29 0.28
C ALA A 61 -3.48 -3.38 -0.94
N VAL A 62 -4.68 -2.79 -1.11
CA VAL A 62 -4.94 -1.85 -2.21
C VAL A 62 -4.11 -0.58 -2.04
N THR A 63 -4.01 -0.03 -0.82
CA THR A 63 -3.14 1.13 -0.55
C THR A 63 -1.68 0.82 -0.89
N ALA A 64 -1.18 -0.34 -0.48
CA ALA A 64 0.18 -0.77 -0.79
C ALA A 64 0.40 -0.95 -2.30
N LEU A 65 -0.55 -1.61 -2.99
CA LEU A 65 -0.48 -1.85 -4.43
C LEU A 65 -0.50 -0.54 -5.23
N GLN A 66 -1.46 0.34 -4.95
CA GLN A 66 -1.54 1.64 -5.61
C GLN A 66 -0.32 2.51 -5.31
N GLY A 67 0.21 2.44 -4.08
CA GLY A 67 1.42 3.16 -3.69
C GLY A 67 2.66 2.71 -4.45
N LEU A 68 2.85 1.43 -4.60
CA LEU A 68 4.03 0.87 -5.25
C LEU A 68 3.89 0.81 -6.78
N ARG A 69 2.76 0.25 -7.28
CA ARG A 69 2.55 0.04 -8.72
C ARG A 69 2.16 1.33 -9.44
N ASP A 70 1.08 1.99 -8.99
CA ASP A 70 0.45 3.06 -9.77
C ASP A 70 1.15 4.43 -9.56
N LYS A 71 1.60 4.71 -8.35
CA LYS A 71 2.29 5.97 -8.00
C LYS A 71 3.81 5.82 -7.96
N GLY A 72 4.27 4.70 -7.42
CA GLY A 72 5.69 4.36 -7.34
C GLY A 72 6.27 3.92 -8.67
N GLU A 73 5.45 3.38 -9.57
CA GLU A 73 5.88 2.79 -10.85
C GLU A 73 7.06 1.82 -10.62
N ILE A 74 6.92 0.97 -9.60
CA ILE A 74 7.95 0.03 -9.16
C ILE A 74 8.43 -0.84 -10.32
N GLN A 75 9.74 -1.06 -10.40
CA GLN A 75 10.38 -1.89 -11.41
C GLN A 75 11.27 -2.97 -10.77
N LYS A 76 11.45 -4.07 -11.46
CA LYS A 76 12.39 -5.14 -11.09
C LYS A 76 13.78 -4.59 -10.79
N GLY A 77 14.39 -5.05 -9.71
CA GLY A 77 15.76 -4.70 -9.30
C GLY A 77 15.90 -3.33 -8.64
N GLN A 78 14.83 -2.55 -8.52
CA GLN A 78 14.88 -1.28 -7.78
C GLN A 78 15.10 -1.50 -6.29
N LYS A 79 15.80 -0.55 -5.67
CA LYS A 79 15.95 -0.46 -4.21
C LYS A 79 14.77 0.29 -3.63
N VAL A 80 13.92 -0.44 -2.91
CA VAL A 80 12.68 0.07 -2.32
C VAL A 80 12.80 0.14 -0.81
N LEU A 81 12.57 1.32 -0.23
CA LEU A 81 12.43 1.47 1.22
C LEU A 81 10.96 1.59 1.59
N ILE A 82 10.53 0.83 2.60
CA ILE A 82 9.18 0.87 3.14
C ILE A 82 9.26 1.35 4.60
N ASN A 83 8.82 2.60 4.84
CA ASN A 83 8.76 3.17 6.18
C ASN A 83 7.41 2.85 6.83
N GLY A 84 7.42 2.21 8.02
CA GLY A 84 6.24 1.67 8.68
C GLY A 84 5.90 0.25 8.23
N ALA A 85 6.92 -0.53 7.90
CA ALA A 85 6.85 -1.85 7.31
C ALA A 85 6.10 -2.91 8.15
N SER A 86 5.97 -2.70 9.47
CA SER A 86 5.31 -3.65 10.38
C SER A 86 3.80 -3.45 10.52
N GLY A 87 3.25 -2.39 9.94
CA GLY A 87 1.80 -2.15 9.90
C GLY A 87 1.09 -2.95 8.81
N GLY A 88 -0.25 -2.90 8.77
CA GLY A 88 -1.05 -3.61 7.76
C GLY A 88 -0.63 -3.25 6.32
N VAL A 89 -0.60 -1.96 5.99
CA VAL A 89 -0.16 -1.49 4.66
C VAL A 89 1.30 -1.84 4.40
N GLY A 90 2.19 -1.63 5.40
CA GLY A 90 3.61 -1.90 5.24
C GLY A 90 3.94 -3.38 5.03
N GLY A 91 3.25 -4.29 5.71
CA GLY A 91 3.41 -5.73 5.54
C GLY A 91 3.01 -6.22 4.14
N PHE A 92 1.91 -5.71 3.60
CA PHE A 92 1.55 -5.97 2.19
C PHE A 92 2.53 -5.30 1.23
N ALA A 93 3.03 -4.11 1.54
CA ALA A 93 4.00 -3.43 0.70
C ALA A 93 5.30 -4.23 0.55
N ILE A 94 5.81 -4.88 1.61
CA ILE A 94 6.97 -5.78 1.50
C ILE A 94 6.68 -6.89 0.49
N GLN A 95 5.59 -7.63 0.67
CA GLN A 95 5.25 -8.77 -0.18
C GLN A 95 5.02 -8.36 -1.64
N ILE A 96 4.31 -7.26 -1.87
CA ILE A 96 4.07 -6.72 -3.21
C ILE A 96 5.39 -6.30 -3.86
N ALA A 97 6.27 -5.56 -3.15
CA ALA A 97 7.55 -5.16 -3.70
C ALA A 97 8.43 -6.37 -4.05
N LYS A 98 8.39 -7.43 -3.24
CA LYS A 98 9.08 -8.70 -3.55
C LYS A 98 8.48 -9.40 -4.77
N ALA A 99 7.16 -9.36 -4.96
CA ALA A 99 6.52 -9.90 -6.17
C ALA A 99 6.93 -9.14 -7.44
N PHE A 100 7.29 -7.85 -7.32
CA PHE A 100 7.92 -7.07 -8.39
C PHE A 100 9.44 -7.27 -8.51
N GLU A 101 10.01 -8.23 -7.78
CA GLU A 101 11.44 -8.55 -7.77
C GLU A 101 12.33 -7.34 -7.38
N ALA A 102 11.86 -6.48 -6.48
CA ALA A 102 12.63 -5.38 -5.92
C ALA A 102 13.53 -5.83 -4.76
N GLU A 103 14.58 -5.07 -4.48
CA GLU A 103 15.39 -5.16 -3.27
C GLU A 103 14.69 -4.33 -2.17
N VAL A 104 14.20 -4.97 -1.13
CA VAL A 104 13.34 -4.35 -0.11
C VAL A 104 14.09 -4.07 1.18
N THR A 105 14.12 -2.79 1.57
CA THR A 105 14.53 -2.35 2.91
C THR A 105 13.29 -1.97 3.72
N ALA A 106 13.01 -2.71 4.79
CA ALA A 106 11.90 -2.47 5.69
C ALA A 106 12.35 -1.64 6.91
N VAL A 107 11.58 -0.61 7.28
CA VAL A 107 11.81 0.20 8.49
C VAL A 107 10.71 -0.12 9.50
N CYS A 108 11.11 -0.64 10.66
CA CYS A 108 10.17 -1.03 11.73
C CYS A 108 10.81 -0.89 13.12
N SER A 109 10.08 -1.23 14.18
CA SER A 109 10.59 -1.26 15.55
C SER A 109 11.27 -2.59 15.86
N THR A 110 12.17 -2.60 16.87
CA THR A 110 12.92 -3.77 17.33
C THR A 110 12.10 -5.08 17.41
N PRO A 111 10.91 -5.14 18.07
CA PRO A 111 10.15 -6.39 18.20
C PRO A 111 9.53 -6.87 16.87
N LYS A 112 9.62 -6.07 15.81
CA LYS A 112 9.02 -6.36 14.50
C LYS A 112 10.03 -6.73 13.41
N VAL A 113 11.32 -6.76 13.75
CA VAL A 113 12.41 -7.08 12.83
C VAL A 113 12.23 -8.46 12.20
N GLU A 114 11.97 -9.48 13.02
CA GLU A 114 11.80 -10.85 12.53
C GLU A 114 10.52 -11.01 11.68
N GLN A 115 9.45 -10.28 12.02
CA GLN A 115 8.24 -10.24 11.21
C GLN A 115 8.53 -9.67 9.81
N ALA A 116 9.27 -8.57 9.71
CA ALA A 116 9.60 -7.96 8.43
C ALA A 116 10.48 -8.87 7.56
N LYS A 117 11.45 -9.57 8.17
CA LYS A 117 12.25 -10.58 7.47
C LYS A 117 11.40 -11.75 6.97
N ALA A 118 10.50 -12.28 7.79
CA ALA A 118 9.60 -13.37 7.43
C ALA A 118 8.65 -12.98 6.28
N GLN A 119 8.30 -11.70 6.15
CA GLN A 119 7.52 -11.17 5.03
C GLN A 119 8.34 -10.98 3.74
N GLY A 120 9.65 -11.20 3.79
CA GLY A 120 10.53 -11.19 2.63
C GLY A 120 11.40 -9.95 2.47
N ALA A 121 11.52 -9.08 3.48
CA ALA A 121 12.42 -7.94 3.41
C ALA A 121 13.88 -8.41 3.33
N ASP A 122 14.65 -7.90 2.37
CA ASP A 122 16.08 -8.22 2.19
C ASP A 122 16.93 -7.55 3.28
N PHE A 123 16.54 -6.33 3.69
CA PHE A 123 17.17 -5.56 4.75
C PHE A 123 16.14 -5.03 5.71
N VAL A 124 16.49 -4.92 6.98
CA VAL A 124 15.60 -4.33 8.00
C VAL A 124 16.39 -3.28 8.80
N ILE A 125 15.79 -2.10 8.92
CA ILE A 125 16.27 -0.98 9.73
C ILE A 125 15.36 -0.86 10.96
N ASP A 126 15.94 -1.02 12.13
CA ASP A 126 15.26 -0.70 13.39
C ASP A 126 15.36 0.81 13.67
N TYR A 127 14.25 1.52 13.51
CA TYR A 127 14.23 2.98 13.68
C TYR A 127 14.55 3.46 15.09
N LYS A 128 14.58 2.55 16.09
CA LYS A 128 15.01 2.89 17.44
C LYS A 128 16.54 2.95 17.57
N GLN A 129 17.25 2.36 16.63
CA GLN A 129 18.70 2.27 16.64
C GLN A 129 19.35 3.07 15.50
N GLU A 130 18.67 3.16 14.36
CA GLU A 130 19.21 3.80 13.15
C GLU A 130 18.15 4.67 12.46
N ASP A 131 18.54 5.87 12.06
CA ASP A 131 17.76 6.77 11.22
C ASP A 131 18.16 6.56 9.75
N PHE A 132 17.29 5.97 8.96
CA PHE A 132 17.56 5.66 7.56
C PHE A 132 17.87 6.91 6.71
N THR A 133 17.46 8.11 7.15
CA THR A 133 17.75 9.36 6.43
C THR A 133 19.19 9.88 6.67
N LYS A 134 19.96 9.19 7.53
CA LYS A 134 21.33 9.54 7.90
C LYS A 134 22.37 8.54 7.42
N ASN A 135 21.95 7.43 6.80
CA ASN A 135 22.86 6.49 6.18
C ASN A 135 23.22 6.91 4.74
N ASP A 136 24.27 6.31 4.19
CA ASP A 136 24.77 6.64 2.84
C ASP A 136 24.04 5.85 1.73
N LYS A 137 22.92 5.16 2.07
CA LYS A 137 22.15 4.39 1.10
C LYS A 137 21.24 5.29 0.28
N GLN A 138 21.04 4.91 -0.98
CA GLN A 138 20.12 5.56 -1.91
C GLN A 138 19.01 4.59 -2.30
N TYR A 139 17.77 5.09 -2.39
CA TYR A 139 16.58 4.31 -2.74
C TYR A 139 15.93 4.87 -4.00
N ASP A 140 15.50 3.99 -4.88
CA ASP A 140 14.81 4.35 -6.12
C ASP A 140 13.34 4.66 -5.86
N LEU A 141 12.76 3.97 -4.87
CA LEU A 141 11.40 4.19 -4.40
C LEU A 141 11.37 4.17 -2.87
N ILE A 142 10.78 5.21 -2.28
CA ILE A 142 10.47 5.24 -0.85
C ILE A 142 8.96 5.26 -0.71
N PHE A 143 8.37 4.21 -0.11
CA PHE A 143 6.97 4.15 0.26
C PHE A 143 6.83 4.40 1.76
N ASP A 144 6.23 5.54 2.10
CA ASP A 144 6.15 6.04 3.47
C ASP A 144 4.72 6.03 3.99
N VAL A 145 4.42 5.13 4.92
CA VAL A 145 3.11 5.02 5.57
C VAL A 145 3.06 5.70 6.95
N VAL A 146 4.15 6.35 7.36
CA VAL A 146 4.28 7.02 8.67
C VAL A 146 4.35 8.54 8.54
N GLY A 147 5.12 9.06 7.57
CA GLY A 147 5.24 10.50 7.32
C GLY A 147 6.00 11.28 8.38
N ASN A 148 6.91 10.64 9.11
CA ASN A 148 7.60 11.24 10.26
C ASN A 148 8.95 11.92 9.93
N HIS A 149 9.32 11.96 8.66
CA HIS A 149 10.57 12.61 8.22
C HIS A 149 10.28 13.84 7.33
N SER A 150 11.15 14.84 7.41
CA SER A 150 11.06 16.00 6.53
C SER A 150 11.40 15.62 5.07
N ILE A 151 10.76 16.28 4.10
CA ILE A 151 11.08 16.09 2.68
C ILE A 151 12.55 16.33 2.37
N ARG A 152 13.20 17.27 3.08
CA ARG A 152 14.63 17.51 2.92
C ARG A 152 15.49 16.30 3.37
N ALA A 153 15.08 15.59 4.41
CA ALA A 153 15.77 14.37 4.85
C ALA A 153 15.55 13.22 3.85
N ILE A 154 14.31 13.03 3.39
CA ILE A 154 13.97 12.05 2.36
C ILE A 154 14.75 12.31 1.07
N ASP A 155 14.84 13.55 0.64
CA ASP A 155 15.55 13.93 -0.59
C ASP A 155 17.03 13.50 -0.60
N LYS A 156 17.69 13.45 0.56
CA LYS A 156 19.08 13.03 0.65
C LYS A 156 19.30 11.55 0.31
N VAL A 157 18.33 10.71 0.66
CA VAL A 157 18.40 9.26 0.47
C VAL A 157 17.58 8.76 -0.72
N LEU A 158 16.94 9.66 -1.45
CA LEU A 158 16.24 9.35 -2.68
C LEU A 158 17.19 9.48 -3.87
N SER A 159 17.31 8.44 -4.69
CA SER A 159 18.14 8.40 -5.91
C SER A 159 17.75 9.50 -6.90
N LYS A 160 18.64 9.83 -7.83
CA LYS A 160 18.31 10.69 -8.96
C LYS A 160 17.20 10.03 -9.80
N GLY A 161 16.13 10.77 -10.05
CA GLY A 161 14.94 10.21 -10.72
C GLY A 161 14.05 9.35 -9.81
N GLY A 162 14.42 9.17 -8.54
CA GLY A 162 13.67 8.36 -7.59
C GLY A 162 12.31 8.95 -7.21
N ARG A 163 11.46 8.10 -6.63
CA ARG A 163 10.09 8.44 -6.23
C ARG A 163 9.89 8.29 -4.73
N TYR A 164 9.25 9.27 -4.14
CA TYR A 164 8.72 9.21 -2.79
C TYR A 164 7.20 9.21 -2.84
N VAL A 165 6.59 8.18 -2.31
CA VAL A 165 5.13 8.03 -2.23
C VAL A 165 4.73 7.94 -0.76
N SER A 166 3.90 8.87 -0.30
CA SER A 166 3.40 8.89 1.07
C SER A 166 1.90 8.63 1.12
N SER A 167 1.48 7.66 1.93
CA SER A 167 0.07 7.48 2.31
C SER A 167 -0.30 8.27 3.58
N ALA A 168 0.69 8.74 4.33
CA ALA A 168 0.50 9.77 5.32
C ALA A 168 0.60 11.13 4.64
N PHE A 169 -0.45 11.95 4.69
CA PHE A 169 -0.48 13.23 3.98
C PHE A 169 0.74 14.11 4.33
N SER A 170 1.51 14.50 3.32
CA SER A 170 2.70 15.34 3.46
C SER A 170 2.50 16.69 2.78
N MET A 171 2.38 17.76 3.58
CA MET A 171 2.36 19.13 3.08
C MET A 171 3.63 19.46 2.28
N GLY A 172 4.78 18.96 2.73
CA GLY A 172 6.06 19.18 2.04
C GLY A 172 6.09 18.55 0.64
N ALA A 173 5.54 17.35 0.48
CA ALA A 173 5.42 16.71 -0.83
C ALA A 173 4.49 17.51 -1.77
N MET A 174 3.41 18.07 -1.25
CA MET A 174 2.47 18.86 -2.02
C MET A 174 3.11 20.13 -2.59
N PHE A 175 3.85 20.89 -1.77
CA PHE A 175 4.44 22.17 -2.20
C PHE A 175 5.77 22.02 -2.95
N LEU A 176 6.62 21.08 -2.55
CA LEU A 176 7.96 20.91 -3.13
C LEU A 176 8.01 19.93 -4.30
N GLY A 177 6.98 19.09 -4.46
CA GLY A 177 6.92 18.07 -5.49
C GLY A 177 7.11 18.61 -6.92
N PRO A 178 6.34 19.61 -7.36
CA PRO A 178 6.47 20.17 -8.71
C PRO A 178 7.87 20.76 -8.97
N TRP A 179 8.44 21.48 -7.99
CA TRP A 179 9.78 22.07 -8.12
C TRP A 179 10.88 21.02 -8.19
N LYS A 180 10.81 19.97 -7.35
CA LYS A 180 11.77 18.86 -7.35
C LYS A 180 11.70 18.01 -8.64
N ALA A 181 10.51 17.84 -9.17
CA ALA A 181 10.33 17.17 -10.46
C ALA A 181 11.02 17.94 -11.60
N ALA A 182 10.88 19.27 -11.60
CA ALA A 182 11.48 20.14 -12.62
C ALA A 182 13.01 20.23 -12.53
N THR A 183 13.58 20.24 -11.31
CA THR A 183 15.02 20.49 -11.09
C THR A 183 15.87 19.24 -10.90
N GLY A 184 15.31 18.14 -10.43
CA GLY A 184 16.08 16.93 -10.08
C GLY A 184 15.49 15.63 -10.61
N GLY A 185 14.37 15.67 -11.32
CA GLY A 185 13.65 14.49 -11.80
C GLY A 185 13.05 13.63 -10.69
N LYS A 186 13.18 14.02 -9.40
CA LYS A 186 12.61 13.30 -8.26
C LYS A 186 11.12 13.59 -8.14
N LYS A 187 10.30 12.57 -7.93
CA LYS A 187 8.85 12.72 -7.79
C LYS A 187 8.43 12.53 -6.33
N LEU A 188 7.73 13.53 -5.79
CA LEU A 188 7.16 13.49 -4.43
C LEU A 188 5.65 13.46 -4.55
N ILE A 189 5.01 12.39 -4.09
CA ILE A 189 3.62 12.04 -4.37
C ILE A 189 2.88 11.75 -3.07
N ASN A 190 1.74 12.42 -2.84
CA ASN A 190 0.78 12.02 -1.83
C ASN A 190 -0.19 10.99 -2.44
N LEU A 191 -0.37 9.87 -1.76
CA LEU A 191 -1.31 8.83 -2.14
C LEU A 191 -2.60 9.01 -1.35
N LEU A 192 -3.70 9.16 -2.05
CA LEU A 192 -5.04 8.91 -1.55
C LEU A 192 -5.52 7.61 -2.21
N ALA A 193 -5.59 6.55 -1.44
CA ALA A 193 -6.03 5.25 -1.96
C ALA A 193 -7.52 5.30 -2.30
N SER A 194 -7.88 4.71 -3.42
CA SER A 194 -9.25 4.59 -3.88
C SER A 194 -9.50 3.14 -4.32
N PRO A 195 -10.03 2.29 -3.42
CA PRO A 195 -10.37 0.91 -3.75
C PRO A 195 -11.44 0.86 -4.85
N ASN A 196 -11.21 0.07 -5.88
CA ASN A 196 -12.17 -0.23 -6.93
C ASN A 196 -11.93 -1.67 -7.43
N GLN A 197 -12.87 -2.23 -8.19
CA GLN A 197 -12.77 -3.61 -8.69
C GLN A 197 -11.45 -3.92 -9.42
N ALA A 198 -10.88 -2.97 -10.16
CA ALA A 198 -9.62 -3.17 -10.88
C ALA A 198 -8.40 -3.27 -9.96
N THR A 199 -8.50 -2.75 -8.72
CA THR A 199 -7.41 -2.78 -7.73
C THR A 199 -7.64 -3.80 -6.62
N ILE A 200 -8.87 -4.30 -6.48
CA ILE A 200 -9.16 -5.41 -5.56
C ILE A 200 -8.77 -6.70 -6.28
N PRO A 201 -7.83 -7.51 -5.75
CA PRO A 201 -7.37 -8.72 -6.41
C PRO A 201 -8.55 -9.68 -6.69
N SER A 202 -8.87 -9.91 -7.95
CA SER A 202 -9.79 -10.99 -8.32
C SER A 202 -9.05 -12.32 -8.20
N SER A 203 -9.78 -13.42 -7.94
CA SER A 203 -9.25 -14.78 -7.80
C SER A 203 -8.46 -15.30 -9.01
N THR A 204 -8.33 -14.51 -10.07
CA THR A 204 -7.66 -14.82 -11.33
C THR A 204 -6.25 -14.22 -11.46
N ALA A 205 -5.80 -13.38 -10.55
CA ALA A 205 -4.42 -12.90 -10.54
C ALA A 205 -3.53 -13.97 -9.86
N ARG A 206 -2.84 -14.77 -10.69
CA ARG A 206 -1.75 -15.67 -10.27
C ARG A 206 -0.47 -14.88 -10.06
#